data_336a59cab84608249f0c5a8bcc3c6fe7
#
_entry.id   336a59cab84608249f0c5a8bcc3c6fe7
#
_cell.length_a   1.000
_cell.length_b   1.000
_cell.length_c   1.000
_cell.angle_alpha   90.00
_cell.angle_beta   90.00
_cell.angle_gamma   90.00
#
_symmetry.space_group_name_H-M   'P 1'
#
loop_
_entity.id
_entity.type
_entity.pdbx_description
1 polymer ?
#
loop_
_entity_poly.entity_id
_entity_poly.type
_entity_poly.pdbx_seq_one_letter_code
_entity_poly.pdbx_strand_id
1 'polypeptide(L)'
;SMGMERAKSLLCVRSGLSFLDIIARQVLHLRERYDAPLPLIFMNSFRTSADTMDALARYEALPIAGLPLEFLQSKEPKLLTKDLTPVSWPRDPDLEWCPPGHGDIYPAMVGSGLLDRLAEAGFERVFVSNSDNLGAVPDARVAGWFATSGAPFAIEAVPRTASDKKGGHFARRKADGRIVLRETAQTPAHDQAALADMTRHRYASTNNIWFDITAMRETLAARRGVLGLPLIRNVKNVDPADRKSPEVIQIETAIGAAIEVFEGARTIEVGRDRFVPVKTTNDLLILRSDVYQLGKDFVMDQVSEDLPYVELDADFYKFVVEFDKRFPDGAPSLRKATSFKVDGDWTFGHGVKVVGDVELDSETTAQRIPEGTVLSDG
;
A
#
# COMPACT_ATOMS: atom_id res chain seq x y z
N SER A 1 5.24 7.26 7.71
CA SER A 1 6.56 6.60 7.77
C SER A 1 7.64 7.34 6.97
N MET A 2 7.31 7.96 5.84
CA MET A 2 8.23 8.72 4.97
C MET A 2 8.27 10.24 5.30
N GLY A 3 7.78 10.66 6.46
CA GLY A 3 7.78 12.05 6.93
C GLY A 3 6.85 12.99 6.16
N MET A 4 5.81 12.47 5.55
CA MET A 4 4.88 13.27 4.75
C MET A 4 3.83 13.94 5.65
N GLU A 5 3.61 15.22 5.43
CA GLU A 5 2.55 16.02 6.06
C GLU A 5 1.20 15.81 5.39
N ARG A 6 1.19 15.51 4.09
CA ARG A 6 0.00 15.25 3.27
C ARG A 6 -0.23 13.76 3.04
N ALA A 7 -1.39 13.43 2.45
CA ALA A 7 -1.70 12.08 2.03
C ALA A 7 -0.62 11.51 1.10
N LYS A 8 -0.13 10.29 1.37
CA LYS A 8 0.92 9.63 0.58
C LYS A 8 0.52 9.47 -0.89
N SER A 9 -0.76 9.30 -1.17
CA SER A 9 -1.30 9.21 -2.53
C SER A 9 -1.03 10.45 -3.39
N LEU A 10 -0.70 11.60 -2.77
CA LEU A 10 -0.33 12.83 -3.46
C LEU A 10 1.16 12.96 -3.77
N LEU A 11 1.97 11.99 -3.35
CA LEU A 11 3.38 11.95 -3.68
C LEU A 11 3.55 11.84 -5.21
N CYS A 12 4.32 12.78 -5.77
CA CYS A 12 4.68 12.74 -7.18
C CYS A 12 5.56 11.52 -7.48
N VAL A 13 5.16 10.74 -8.46
CA VAL A 13 5.82 9.51 -8.86
C VAL A 13 6.54 9.68 -10.18
N ARG A 14 5.83 10.13 -11.23
CA ARG A 14 6.37 10.21 -12.58
C ARG A 14 5.70 11.30 -13.41
N SER A 15 6.50 12.02 -14.22
CA SER A 15 5.98 13.02 -15.16
C SER A 15 5.05 14.06 -14.53
N GLY A 16 5.33 14.45 -13.27
CA GLY A 16 4.50 15.37 -12.50
C GLY A 16 3.19 14.79 -11.99
N LEU A 17 2.95 13.47 -12.17
CA LEU A 17 1.76 12.77 -11.69
C LEU A 17 2.01 12.12 -10.33
N SER A 18 1.05 12.27 -9.44
CA SER A 18 1.00 11.56 -8.14
C SER A 18 0.44 10.14 -8.29
N PHE A 19 0.52 9.33 -7.24
CA PHE A 19 -0.19 8.04 -7.18
C PHE A 19 -1.68 8.23 -7.48
N LEU A 20 -2.29 9.23 -6.85
CA LEU A 20 -3.71 9.54 -7.03
C LEU A 20 -4.05 9.86 -8.49
N ASP A 21 -3.20 10.66 -9.15
CA ASP A 21 -3.37 11.01 -10.56
C ASP A 21 -3.34 9.80 -11.47
N ILE A 22 -2.35 8.93 -11.25
CA ILE A 22 -2.19 7.72 -12.05
C ILE A 22 -3.38 6.80 -11.86
N ILE A 23 -3.82 6.55 -10.61
CA ILE A 23 -4.99 5.71 -10.32
C ILE A 23 -6.27 6.29 -10.96
N ALA A 24 -6.52 7.60 -10.82
CA ALA A 24 -7.68 8.22 -11.43
C ALA A 24 -7.68 8.05 -12.96
N ARG A 25 -6.54 8.24 -13.59
CA ARG A 25 -6.38 8.08 -15.05
C ARG A 25 -6.48 6.62 -15.49
N GLN A 26 -5.96 5.67 -14.71
CA GLN A 26 -6.15 4.23 -14.97
C GLN A 26 -7.63 3.87 -15.01
N VAL A 27 -8.41 4.32 -14.02
CA VAL A 27 -9.84 4.05 -13.96
C VAL A 27 -10.60 4.71 -15.12
N LEU A 28 -10.31 5.97 -15.44
CA LEU A 28 -10.92 6.65 -16.57
C LEU A 28 -10.61 5.95 -17.89
N HIS A 29 -9.37 5.52 -18.10
CA HIS A 29 -8.98 4.73 -19.27
C HIS A 29 -9.73 3.39 -19.35
N LEU A 30 -9.90 2.68 -18.22
CA LEU A 30 -10.66 1.44 -18.18
C LEU A 30 -12.15 1.64 -18.50
N ARG A 31 -12.75 2.75 -18.03
CA ARG A 31 -14.15 3.12 -18.40
C ARG A 31 -14.29 3.28 -19.90
N GLU A 32 -13.38 4.01 -20.53
CA GLU A 32 -13.38 4.20 -21.98
C GLU A 32 -13.14 2.88 -22.73
N ARG A 33 -12.14 2.09 -22.28
CA ARG A 33 -11.79 0.82 -22.93
C ARG A 33 -12.90 -0.22 -22.91
N TYR A 34 -13.65 -0.30 -21.82
CA TYR A 34 -14.68 -1.34 -21.63
C TYR A 34 -16.10 -0.81 -21.76
N ASP A 35 -16.28 0.48 -22.03
CA ASP A 35 -17.59 1.16 -22.04
C ASP A 35 -18.41 0.80 -20.77
N ALA A 36 -17.78 0.88 -19.60
CA ALA A 36 -18.35 0.42 -18.35
C ALA A 36 -18.21 1.49 -17.24
N PRO A 37 -19.28 1.73 -16.45
CA PRO A 37 -19.27 2.69 -15.35
C PRO A 37 -18.53 2.10 -14.13
N LEU A 38 -17.19 2.06 -14.18
CA LEU A 38 -16.35 1.58 -13.08
C LEU A 38 -16.18 2.67 -12.01
N PRO A 39 -16.79 2.57 -10.81
CA PRO A 39 -16.60 3.55 -9.74
C PRO A 39 -15.17 3.51 -9.20
N LEU A 40 -14.62 4.69 -8.87
CA LEU A 40 -13.42 4.83 -8.06
C LEU A 40 -13.82 5.56 -6.78
N ILE A 41 -13.62 4.90 -5.64
CA ILE A 41 -14.03 5.42 -4.33
C ILE A 41 -12.87 5.23 -3.36
N PHE A 42 -12.46 6.30 -2.69
CA PHE A 42 -11.35 6.27 -1.75
C PHE A 42 -11.84 6.12 -0.31
N MET A 43 -11.22 5.20 0.43
CA MET A 43 -11.31 5.21 1.88
C MET A 43 -10.28 6.20 2.42
N ASN A 44 -10.73 7.31 2.96
CA ASN A 44 -9.89 8.32 3.58
C ASN A 44 -10.00 8.29 5.10
N SER A 45 -8.97 8.78 5.77
CA SER A 45 -9.06 9.16 7.17
C SER A 45 -9.47 10.62 7.31
N PHE A 46 -9.83 11.01 8.53
CA PHE A 46 -10.07 12.41 8.88
C PHE A 46 -8.87 13.35 8.59
N ARG A 47 -7.66 12.78 8.40
CA ARG A 47 -6.44 13.53 8.07
C ARG A 47 -6.17 13.64 6.58
N THR A 48 -6.69 12.73 5.76
CA THR A 48 -6.35 12.64 4.34
C THR A 48 -7.49 13.06 3.40
N SER A 49 -8.71 13.20 3.93
CA SER A 49 -9.91 13.49 3.14
C SER A 49 -9.80 14.81 2.37
N ALA A 50 -9.51 15.91 3.06
CA ALA A 50 -9.44 17.23 2.42
C ALA A 50 -8.42 17.25 1.27
N ASP A 51 -7.20 16.80 1.54
CA ASP A 51 -6.13 16.74 0.53
C ASP A 51 -6.50 15.88 -0.68
N THR A 52 -7.12 14.72 -0.44
CA THR A 52 -7.53 13.79 -1.48
C THR A 52 -8.65 14.38 -2.34
N MET A 53 -9.68 14.97 -1.72
CA MET A 53 -10.81 15.54 -2.43
C MET A 53 -10.42 16.77 -3.24
N ASP A 54 -9.57 17.62 -2.72
CA ASP A 54 -9.02 18.78 -3.46
C ASP A 54 -8.24 18.32 -4.71
N ALA A 55 -7.44 17.26 -4.58
CA ALA A 55 -6.70 16.73 -5.70
C ALA A 55 -7.61 16.07 -6.76
N LEU A 56 -8.70 15.43 -6.35
CA LEU A 56 -9.67 14.78 -7.25
C LEU A 56 -10.57 15.77 -7.98
N ALA A 57 -10.76 16.98 -7.46
CA ALA A 57 -11.66 18.00 -8.03
C ALA A 57 -11.36 18.32 -9.51
N ARG A 58 -10.11 18.15 -9.94
CA ARG A 58 -9.70 18.35 -11.35
C ARG A 58 -10.15 17.25 -12.32
N TYR A 59 -10.66 16.14 -11.81
CA TYR A 59 -11.13 15.00 -12.61
C TYR A 59 -12.65 15.00 -12.71
N GLU A 60 -13.23 15.92 -13.49
CA GLU A 60 -14.68 16.14 -13.62
C GLU A 60 -15.43 14.88 -14.11
N ALA A 61 -14.75 13.99 -14.85
CA ALA A 61 -15.33 12.75 -15.35
C ALA A 61 -15.29 11.59 -14.32
N LEU A 62 -14.65 11.79 -13.16
CA LEU A 62 -14.50 10.72 -12.18
C LEU A 62 -15.77 10.39 -11.39
N PRO A 63 -16.60 11.36 -10.96
CA PRO A 63 -17.83 11.09 -10.23
C PRO A 63 -18.82 10.23 -11.05
N ILE A 64 -19.51 9.33 -10.37
CA ILE A 64 -20.65 8.58 -10.90
C ILE A 64 -21.89 8.96 -10.11
N ALA A 65 -22.99 9.27 -10.81
CA ALA A 65 -24.21 9.71 -10.16
C ALA A 65 -24.70 8.70 -9.11
N GLY A 66 -25.04 9.19 -7.94
CA GLY A 66 -25.50 8.37 -6.81
C GLY A 66 -24.40 7.73 -5.96
N LEU A 67 -23.13 7.76 -6.40
CA LEU A 67 -22.01 7.21 -5.65
C LEU A 67 -21.04 8.31 -5.17
N PRO A 68 -20.49 8.21 -3.95
CA PRO A 68 -19.48 9.13 -3.45
C PRO A 68 -18.11 8.84 -4.06
N LEU A 69 -17.22 9.83 -4.10
CA LEU A 69 -15.79 9.61 -4.42
C LEU A 69 -14.98 9.15 -3.21
N GLU A 70 -15.49 9.35 -2.01
CA GLU A 70 -14.86 8.90 -0.78
C GLU A 70 -15.86 8.40 0.25
N PHE A 71 -15.36 7.65 1.19
CA PHE A 71 -15.96 7.41 2.51
C PHE A 71 -14.87 7.45 3.57
N LEU A 72 -15.25 7.78 4.80
CA LEU A 72 -14.29 7.92 5.88
C LEU A 72 -14.19 6.63 6.68
N GLN A 73 -12.96 6.24 6.98
CA GLN A 73 -12.72 5.23 8.00
C GLN A 73 -13.03 5.78 9.39
N SER A 74 -13.20 4.88 10.33
CA SER A 74 -13.49 5.21 11.71
C SER A 74 -12.35 6.00 12.36
N LYS A 75 -12.65 6.64 13.47
CA LYS A 75 -11.72 7.38 14.32
C LYS A 75 -11.77 6.77 15.71
N GLU A 76 -10.65 6.33 16.26
CA GLU A 76 -10.58 5.73 17.58
C GLU A 76 -9.52 6.41 18.45
N PRO A 77 -9.70 6.42 19.79
CA PRO A 77 -8.73 7.01 20.69
C PRO A 77 -7.49 6.13 20.79
N LYS A 78 -6.31 6.77 20.84
CA LYS A 78 -5.08 6.10 21.25
C LYS A 78 -5.14 5.79 22.74
N LEU A 79 -4.69 4.59 23.13
CA LEU A 79 -4.76 4.12 24.52
C LEU A 79 -3.38 4.22 25.18
N LEU A 80 -3.34 4.71 26.42
CA LEU A 80 -2.11 4.69 27.21
C LEU A 80 -1.66 3.25 27.47
N THR A 81 -0.38 2.97 27.30
CA THR A 81 0.17 1.61 27.51
C THR A 81 0.04 1.10 28.93
N LYS A 82 0.03 2.01 29.91
CA LYS A 82 0.02 1.68 31.34
C LYS A 82 -1.30 1.13 31.87
N ASP A 83 -2.45 1.58 31.33
CA ASP A 83 -3.79 1.29 31.88
C ASP A 83 -4.88 1.15 30.82
N LEU A 84 -4.53 1.26 29.54
CA LEU A 84 -5.44 1.17 28.39
C LEU A 84 -6.56 2.22 28.41
N THR A 85 -6.40 3.32 29.12
CA THR A 85 -7.33 4.45 29.05
C THR A 85 -7.03 5.33 27.85
N PRO A 86 -8.02 6.04 27.27
CA PRO A 86 -7.77 7.03 26.23
C PRO A 86 -6.75 8.09 26.68
N VAL A 87 -5.79 8.41 25.81
CA VAL A 87 -4.80 9.45 26.10
C VAL A 87 -5.44 10.82 26.03
N SER A 88 -5.02 11.73 26.91
CA SER A 88 -5.28 13.17 26.79
C SER A 88 -3.99 13.90 26.46
N TRP A 89 -4.00 14.67 25.36
CA TRP A 89 -2.85 15.44 24.85
C TRP A 89 -3.27 16.86 24.48
N PRO A 90 -3.48 17.78 25.47
CA PRO A 90 -4.03 19.12 25.23
C PRO A 90 -3.20 20.03 24.35
N ARG A 91 -1.92 19.69 24.12
CA ARG A 91 -1.04 20.45 23.20
C ARG A 91 -1.48 20.31 21.74
N ASP A 92 -2.02 19.15 21.38
CA ASP A 92 -2.58 18.84 20.07
C ASP A 92 -3.61 17.70 20.21
N PRO A 93 -4.90 18.05 20.40
CA PRO A 93 -5.96 17.05 20.61
C PRO A 93 -6.17 16.11 19.43
N ASP A 94 -5.74 16.48 18.21
CA ASP A 94 -5.82 15.59 17.04
C ASP A 94 -4.86 14.41 17.15
N LEU A 95 -3.79 14.53 17.91
CA LEU A 95 -2.87 13.44 18.20
C LEU A 95 -3.42 12.41 19.18
N GLU A 96 -4.53 12.68 19.86
CA GLU A 96 -5.22 11.71 20.74
C GLU A 96 -5.89 10.58 19.94
N TRP A 97 -6.10 10.79 18.64
CA TRP A 97 -6.87 9.93 17.78
C TRP A 97 -6.02 9.25 16.71
N CYS A 98 -6.45 8.08 16.27
CA CYS A 98 -5.87 7.37 15.14
C CYS A 98 -6.96 6.66 14.32
N PRO A 99 -6.67 6.37 13.04
CA PRO A 99 -7.48 5.45 12.26
C PRO A 99 -7.20 4.00 12.71
N PRO A 100 -8.21 3.09 12.66
CA PRO A 100 -8.10 1.70 13.13
C PRO A 100 -7.45 0.75 12.11
N GLY A 101 -6.67 1.28 11.18
CA GLY A 101 -6.01 0.52 10.12
C GLY A 101 -6.92 0.20 8.94
N HIS A 102 -6.34 -0.43 7.90
CA HIS A 102 -7.06 -0.63 6.64
C HIS A 102 -8.12 -1.75 6.69
N GLY A 103 -8.15 -2.56 7.74
CA GLY A 103 -9.24 -3.54 7.95
C GLY A 103 -10.57 -2.88 8.32
N ASP A 104 -10.55 -1.61 8.73
CA ASP A 104 -11.76 -0.82 8.98
C ASP A 104 -12.60 -0.55 7.72
N ILE A 105 -12.09 -0.85 6.54
CA ILE A 105 -12.84 -0.69 5.29
C ILE A 105 -14.21 -1.36 5.35
N TYR A 106 -14.31 -2.53 5.97
CA TYR A 106 -15.54 -3.30 6.04
C TYR A 106 -16.61 -2.63 6.89
N PRO A 107 -16.36 -2.32 8.18
CA PRO A 107 -17.34 -1.60 8.99
C PRO A 107 -17.59 -0.17 8.50
N ALA A 108 -16.58 0.52 7.95
CA ALA A 108 -16.73 1.86 7.40
C ALA A 108 -17.64 1.90 6.16
N MET A 109 -17.58 0.89 5.28
CA MET A 109 -18.50 0.76 4.14
C MET A 109 -19.95 0.55 4.60
N VAL A 110 -20.19 -0.16 5.69
CA VAL A 110 -21.53 -0.29 6.29
C VAL A 110 -21.96 1.03 6.91
N GLY A 111 -21.12 1.60 7.77
CA GLY A 111 -21.43 2.83 8.50
C GLY A 111 -21.69 4.04 7.60
N SER A 112 -21.05 4.11 6.44
CA SER A 112 -21.29 5.14 5.42
C SER A 112 -22.47 4.84 4.50
N GLY A 113 -23.07 3.65 4.56
CA GLY A 113 -24.10 3.17 3.63
C GLY A 113 -23.58 2.87 2.22
N LEU A 114 -22.26 2.80 2.03
CA LEU A 114 -21.66 2.60 0.71
C LEU A 114 -22.00 1.24 0.10
N LEU A 115 -22.00 0.16 0.91
CA LEU A 115 -22.34 -1.18 0.43
C LEU A 115 -23.79 -1.25 -0.14
N ASP A 116 -24.72 -0.57 0.53
CA ASP A 116 -26.11 -0.53 0.08
C ASP A 116 -26.23 0.29 -1.22
N ARG A 117 -25.59 1.45 -1.29
CA ARG A 117 -25.58 2.27 -2.52
C ARG A 117 -24.99 1.54 -3.71
N LEU A 118 -23.91 0.77 -3.52
CA LEU A 118 -23.30 -0.03 -4.57
C LEU A 118 -24.26 -1.14 -5.05
N ALA A 119 -24.90 -1.84 -4.12
CA ALA A 119 -25.89 -2.87 -4.45
C ALA A 119 -27.11 -2.30 -5.17
N GLU A 120 -27.65 -1.17 -4.71
CA GLU A 120 -28.77 -0.46 -5.34
C GLU A 120 -28.42 0.05 -6.75
N ALA A 121 -27.17 0.45 -6.97
CA ALA A 121 -26.66 0.83 -8.29
C ALA A 121 -26.35 -0.37 -9.21
N GLY A 122 -26.59 -1.61 -8.76
CA GLY A 122 -26.42 -2.84 -9.54
C GLY A 122 -25.00 -3.39 -9.58
N PHE A 123 -24.09 -2.91 -8.73
CA PHE A 123 -22.76 -3.50 -8.60
C PHE A 123 -22.85 -4.75 -7.73
N GLU A 124 -22.19 -5.81 -8.18
CA GLU A 124 -22.16 -7.10 -7.48
C GLU A 124 -20.82 -7.37 -6.79
N ARG A 125 -19.74 -6.78 -7.30
CA ARG A 125 -18.37 -7.10 -6.89
C ARG A 125 -17.55 -5.84 -6.68
N VAL A 126 -16.64 -5.91 -5.71
CA VAL A 126 -15.72 -4.83 -5.39
C VAL A 126 -14.29 -5.34 -5.51
N PHE A 127 -13.45 -4.52 -6.11
CA PHE A 127 -11.99 -4.64 -6.08
C PHE A 127 -11.41 -3.57 -5.16
N VAL A 128 -10.54 -3.97 -4.25
CA VAL A 128 -9.86 -3.07 -3.30
C VAL A 128 -8.37 -3.22 -3.43
N SER A 129 -7.66 -2.11 -3.44
CA SER A 129 -6.19 -2.09 -3.44
C SER A 129 -5.65 -0.91 -2.64
N ASN A 130 -4.37 -1.00 -2.28
CA ASN A 130 -3.67 0.11 -1.65
C ASN A 130 -3.32 1.19 -2.69
N SER A 131 -3.51 2.46 -2.33
CA SER A 131 -3.21 3.61 -3.21
C SER A 131 -1.72 3.81 -3.51
N ASP A 132 -0.83 3.10 -2.83
CA ASP A 132 0.62 3.12 -3.08
C ASP A 132 1.10 1.92 -3.92
N ASN A 133 0.18 1.11 -4.44
CA ASN A 133 0.46 0.02 -5.34
C ASN A 133 -0.09 0.32 -6.75
N LEU A 134 0.72 0.93 -7.61
CA LEU A 134 0.32 1.29 -8.97
C LEU A 134 0.17 0.10 -9.92
N GLY A 135 0.65 -1.08 -9.53
CA GLY A 135 0.41 -2.34 -10.25
C GLY A 135 -1.00 -2.90 -10.05
N ALA A 136 -1.73 -2.40 -9.05
CA ALA A 136 -3.08 -2.88 -8.71
C ALA A 136 -4.16 -2.27 -9.64
N VAL A 137 -4.01 -2.45 -10.93
CA VAL A 137 -5.02 -2.02 -11.92
C VAL A 137 -6.14 -3.05 -11.98
N PRO A 138 -7.44 -2.66 -11.95
CA PRO A 138 -8.52 -3.62 -12.17
C PRO A 138 -8.32 -4.39 -13.48
N ASP A 139 -8.22 -5.72 -13.41
CA ASP A 139 -8.01 -6.60 -14.57
C ASP A 139 -9.27 -7.39 -14.87
N ALA A 140 -9.79 -7.26 -16.10
CA ALA A 140 -11.02 -7.91 -16.53
C ALA A 140 -10.96 -9.45 -16.48
N ARG A 141 -9.76 -10.05 -16.66
CA ARG A 141 -9.58 -11.51 -16.57
C ARG A 141 -9.69 -11.98 -15.12
N VAL A 142 -9.08 -11.24 -14.18
CA VAL A 142 -9.19 -11.54 -12.74
C VAL A 142 -10.63 -11.31 -12.28
N ALA A 143 -11.27 -10.24 -12.71
CA ALA A 143 -12.68 -9.97 -12.43
C ALA A 143 -13.60 -11.10 -12.96
N GLY A 144 -13.38 -11.57 -14.20
CA GLY A 144 -14.10 -12.69 -14.80
C GLY A 144 -13.87 -14.01 -14.06
N TRP A 145 -12.64 -14.30 -13.67
CA TRP A 145 -12.32 -15.45 -12.83
C TRP A 145 -13.06 -15.37 -11.49
N PHE A 146 -13.00 -14.21 -10.81
CA PHE A 146 -13.67 -14.04 -9.54
C PHE A 146 -15.19 -14.23 -9.69
N ALA A 147 -15.80 -13.64 -10.72
CA ALA A 147 -17.21 -13.75 -11.01
C ALA A 147 -17.70 -15.19 -11.23
N THR A 148 -16.86 -16.03 -11.84
CA THR A 148 -17.19 -17.43 -12.16
C THR A 148 -16.73 -18.44 -11.11
N SER A 149 -15.86 -18.02 -10.19
CA SER A 149 -15.28 -18.91 -9.17
C SER A 149 -16.25 -19.34 -8.08
N GLY A 150 -17.35 -18.57 -7.87
CA GLY A 150 -18.27 -18.75 -6.75
C GLY A 150 -17.67 -18.38 -5.39
N ALA A 151 -16.47 -17.79 -5.35
CA ALA A 151 -15.84 -17.36 -4.11
C ALA A 151 -16.49 -16.07 -3.61
N PRO A 152 -16.85 -15.98 -2.31
CA PRO A 152 -17.38 -14.75 -1.74
C PRO A 152 -16.30 -13.69 -1.49
N PHE A 153 -15.03 -14.15 -1.41
CA PHE A 153 -13.87 -13.32 -1.11
C PHE A 153 -12.61 -13.93 -1.74
N ALA A 154 -11.75 -13.11 -2.30
CA ALA A 154 -10.47 -13.55 -2.83
C ALA A 154 -9.37 -12.49 -2.65
N ILE A 155 -8.12 -12.96 -2.59
CA ILE A 155 -6.93 -12.09 -2.57
C ILE A 155 -5.98 -12.51 -3.68
N GLU A 156 -5.42 -11.53 -4.39
CA GLU A 156 -4.34 -11.76 -5.33
C GLU A 156 -3.04 -12.06 -4.58
N ALA A 157 -2.35 -13.10 -5.02
CA ALA A 157 -1.11 -13.59 -4.43
C ALA A 157 0.02 -13.59 -5.46
N VAL A 158 1.23 -13.28 -5.02
CA VAL A 158 2.44 -13.33 -5.84
C VAL A 158 3.46 -14.29 -5.24
N PRO A 159 4.29 -14.96 -6.05
CA PRO A 159 5.43 -15.70 -5.54
C PRO A 159 6.33 -14.78 -4.71
N ARG A 160 6.73 -15.24 -3.52
CA ARG A 160 7.60 -14.46 -2.61
C ARG A 160 9.01 -14.36 -3.16
N THR A 161 9.60 -13.20 -2.96
CA THR A 161 11.02 -12.91 -3.22
C THR A 161 11.73 -12.57 -1.90
N ALA A 162 13.05 -12.39 -1.94
CA ALA A 162 13.83 -11.98 -0.77
C ALA A 162 13.31 -10.70 -0.10
N SER A 163 12.76 -9.77 -0.89
CA SER A 163 12.13 -8.53 -0.40
C SER A 163 10.86 -8.76 0.42
N ASP A 164 10.16 -9.88 0.18
CA ASP A 164 8.90 -10.23 0.85
C ASP A 164 9.10 -11.07 2.11
N LYS A 165 10.35 -11.32 2.53
CA LYS A 165 10.69 -12.21 3.64
C LYS A 165 9.98 -11.85 4.95
N LYS A 166 9.72 -10.56 5.16
CA LYS A 166 8.99 -10.02 6.32
C LYS A 166 7.53 -9.68 6.02
N GLY A 167 7.06 -9.94 4.80
CA GLY A 167 5.68 -9.68 4.39
C GLY A 167 4.70 -10.76 4.83
N GLY A 168 3.39 -10.43 4.80
CA GLY A 168 2.32 -11.39 5.04
C GLY A 168 2.30 -12.49 3.97
N HIS A 169 2.03 -13.72 4.40
CA HIS A 169 1.95 -14.87 3.51
C HIS A 169 0.73 -15.73 3.77
N PHE A 170 0.32 -16.46 2.75
CA PHE A 170 -0.79 -17.39 2.87
C PHE A 170 -0.35 -18.77 3.39
N ALA A 171 -1.22 -19.35 4.21
CA ALA A 171 -1.08 -20.73 4.68
C ALA A 171 -2.48 -21.38 4.75
N ARG A 172 -2.52 -22.70 4.87
CA ARG A 172 -3.73 -23.44 5.21
C ARG A 172 -3.69 -23.85 6.68
N ARG A 173 -4.72 -23.47 7.42
CA ARG A 173 -4.86 -23.86 8.82
C ARG A 173 -5.20 -25.36 8.89
N LYS A 174 -4.41 -26.12 9.67
CA LYS A 174 -4.56 -27.58 9.75
C LYS A 174 -5.89 -28.04 10.34
N ALA A 175 -6.45 -27.24 11.24
CA ALA A 175 -7.68 -27.61 11.98
C ALA A 175 -8.92 -27.69 11.10
N ASP A 176 -9.06 -26.80 10.10
CA ASP A 176 -10.27 -26.67 9.29
C ASP A 176 -9.98 -26.48 7.78
N GLY A 177 -8.71 -26.49 7.37
CA GLY A 177 -8.31 -26.34 5.97
C GLY A 177 -8.50 -24.94 5.38
N ARG A 178 -8.94 -23.97 6.17
CA ARG A 178 -9.16 -22.59 5.70
C ARG A 178 -7.85 -21.91 5.30
N ILE A 179 -7.94 -21.04 4.33
CA ILE A 179 -6.84 -20.15 3.98
C ILE A 179 -6.74 -19.09 5.08
N VAL A 180 -5.52 -18.85 5.54
CA VAL A 180 -5.20 -17.82 6.53
C VAL A 180 -4.10 -16.92 5.99
N LEU A 181 -4.17 -15.64 6.31
CA LEU A 181 -3.10 -14.68 6.06
C LEU A 181 -2.32 -14.46 7.36
N ARG A 182 -1.04 -14.85 7.35
CA ARG A 182 -0.15 -14.66 8.50
C ARG A 182 0.68 -13.40 8.29
N GLU A 183 0.56 -12.48 9.20
CA GLU A 183 1.30 -11.22 9.20
C GLU A 183 2.42 -11.25 10.25
N THR A 184 3.55 -10.60 9.97
CA THR A 184 4.69 -10.52 10.89
C THR A 184 4.29 -9.93 12.25
N ALA A 185 3.48 -8.88 12.24
CA ALA A 185 3.02 -8.21 13.47
C ALA A 185 2.11 -9.09 14.36
N GLN A 186 1.52 -10.14 13.81
CA GLN A 186 0.62 -11.07 14.50
C GLN A 186 1.30 -12.41 14.79
N THR A 187 2.53 -12.61 14.33
CA THR A 187 3.27 -13.88 14.48
C THR A 187 4.11 -13.85 15.75
N PRO A 188 3.94 -14.82 16.68
CA PRO A 188 4.74 -14.91 17.89
C PRO A 188 6.24 -15.04 17.57
N ALA A 189 7.11 -14.55 18.49
CA ALA A 189 8.56 -14.54 18.29
C ALA A 189 9.14 -15.94 17.96
N HIS A 190 8.64 -16.99 18.61
CA HIS A 190 9.09 -18.36 18.37
C HIS A 190 8.73 -18.94 17.00
N ASP A 191 7.80 -18.31 16.27
CA ASP A 191 7.32 -18.76 14.95
C ASP A 191 7.79 -17.83 13.80
N GLN A 192 8.58 -16.80 14.11
CA GLN A 192 9.12 -15.85 13.13
C GLN A 192 10.01 -16.54 12.07
N ALA A 193 10.80 -17.53 12.50
CA ALA A 193 11.64 -18.31 11.58
C ALA A 193 10.80 -19.10 10.57
N ALA A 194 9.68 -19.69 11.00
CA ALA A 194 8.77 -20.39 10.11
C ALA A 194 8.04 -19.43 9.18
N LEU A 195 7.70 -18.21 9.64
CA LEU A 195 7.12 -17.17 8.79
C LEU A 195 8.09 -16.78 7.67
N ALA A 196 9.38 -16.67 7.97
CA ALA A 196 10.42 -16.29 7.01
C ALA A 196 10.76 -17.39 5.98
N ASP A 197 10.35 -18.64 6.21
CA ASP A 197 10.63 -19.78 5.33
C ASP A 197 9.80 -19.69 4.02
N MET A 198 10.43 -19.18 2.97
CA MET A 198 9.81 -19.03 1.65
C MET A 198 9.68 -20.37 0.88
N THR A 199 10.39 -21.42 1.27
CA THR A 199 10.25 -22.73 0.65
C THR A 199 8.93 -23.37 1.04
N ARG A 200 8.48 -23.12 2.26
CA ARG A 200 7.23 -23.62 2.84
C ARG A 200 6.06 -22.70 2.54
N HIS A 201 6.26 -21.38 2.64
CA HIS A 201 5.25 -20.34 2.46
C HIS A 201 5.60 -19.50 1.24
N ARG A 202 5.20 -19.97 0.07
CA ARG A 202 5.67 -19.48 -1.23
C ARG A 202 4.98 -18.21 -1.75
N TYR A 203 3.83 -17.85 -1.19
CA TYR A 203 2.99 -16.77 -1.71
C TYR A 203 2.79 -15.64 -0.71
N ALA A 204 3.07 -14.41 -1.13
CA ALA A 204 2.76 -13.19 -0.41
C ALA A 204 1.40 -12.63 -0.82
N SER A 205 0.78 -11.91 0.11
CA SER A 205 -0.42 -11.11 -0.17
C SER A 205 -0.04 -9.80 -0.85
N THR A 206 -0.75 -9.46 -1.92
CA THR A 206 -0.65 -8.15 -2.56
C THR A 206 -1.52 -7.09 -1.90
N ASN A 207 -2.44 -7.49 -1.02
CA ASN A 207 -3.56 -6.68 -0.54
C ASN A 207 -4.52 -6.21 -1.64
N ASN A 208 -4.45 -6.81 -2.84
CA ASN A 208 -5.47 -6.65 -3.87
C ASN A 208 -6.59 -7.64 -3.58
N ILE A 209 -7.75 -7.13 -3.23
CA ILE A 209 -8.85 -7.92 -2.67
C ILE A 209 -10.07 -7.81 -3.57
N TRP A 210 -10.75 -8.93 -3.75
CA TRP A 210 -12.02 -9.05 -4.44
C TRP A 210 -13.06 -9.59 -3.48
N PHE A 211 -14.25 -9.00 -3.43
CA PHE A 211 -15.35 -9.56 -2.66
C PHE A 211 -16.70 -9.35 -3.36
N ASP A 212 -17.61 -10.28 -3.08
CA ASP A 212 -19.00 -10.21 -3.47
C ASP A 212 -19.77 -9.32 -2.48
N ILE A 213 -20.54 -8.36 -2.99
CA ILE A 213 -21.26 -7.37 -2.16
C ILE A 213 -22.34 -8.06 -1.33
N THR A 214 -23.06 -9.01 -1.89
CA THR A 214 -24.14 -9.72 -1.17
C THR A 214 -23.57 -10.54 -0.04
N ALA A 215 -22.53 -11.34 -0.29
CA ALA A 215 -21.85 -12.12 0.74
C ALA A 215 -21.24 -11.25 1.84
N MET A 216 -20.68 -10.09 1.49
CA MET A 216 -20.14 -9.13 2.45
C MET A 216 -21.25 -8.54 3.34
N ARG A 217 -22.35 -8.09 2.76
CA ARG A 217 -23.51 -7.55 3.48
C ARG A 217 -24.12 -8.57 4.45
N GLU A 218 -24.35 -9.78 3.99
CA GLU A 218 -24.89 -10.87 4.81
C GLU A 218 -23.95 -11.20 5.99
N THR A 219 -22.66 -11.32 5.71
CA THR A 219 -21.65 -11.62 6.75
C THR A 219 -21.56 -10.51 7.79
N LEU A 220 -21.53 -9.25 7.36
CA LEU A 220 -21.49 -8.11 8.28
C LEU A 220 -22.79 -7.98 9.09
N ALA A 221 -23.95 -8.19 8.46
CA ALA A 221 -25.24 -8.19 9.17
C ALA A 221 -25.29 -9.28 10.26
N ALA A 222 -24.89 -10.50 9.95
CA ALA A 222 -24.83 -11.62 10.89
C ALA A 222 -23.84 -11.36 12.05
N ARG A 223 -22.82 -10.53 11.83
CA ARG A 223 -21.76 -10.19 12.79
C ARG A 223 -21.90 -8.80 13.40
N ARG A 224 -23.09 -8.18 13.33
CA ARG A 224 -23.39 -6.86 13.90
C ARG A 224 -22.48 -5.74 13.38
N GLY A 225 -22.15 -5.79 12.08
CA GLY A 225 -21.36 -4.77 11.37
C GLY A 225 -19.84 -4.92 11.46
N VAL A 226 -19.31 -5.94 12.15
CA VAL A 226 -17.86 -6.15 12.28
C VAL A 226 -17.46 -7.57 11.91
N LEU A 227 -16.34 -7.74 11.18
CA LEU A 227 -15.86 -9.07 10.80
C LEU A 227 -15.15 -9.82 11.93
N GLY A 228 -14.71 -9.11 12.99
CA GLY A 228 -13.94 -9.69 14.09
C GLY A 228 -12.51 -10.05 13.66
N LEU A 229 -11.86 -9.16 12.91
CA LEU A 229 -10.49 -9.36 12.43
C LEU A 229 -9.50 -9.35 13.61
N PRO A 230 -8.38 -10.09 13.51
CA PRO A 230 -7.32 -10.06 14.50
C PRO A 230 -6.75 -8.66 14.70
N LEU A 231 -6.57 -8.26 15.96
CA LEU A 231 -6.04 -6.95 16.30
C LEU A 231 -4.50 -6.91 16.13
N ILE A 232 -4.02 -5.79 15.65
CA ILE A 232 -2.61 -5.43 15.59
C ILE A 232 -2.37 -4.33 16.62
N ARG A 233 -1.44 -4.56 17.52
CA ARG A 233 -1.06 -3.61 18.55
C ARG A 233 0.20 -2.87 18.13
N ASN A 234 0.09 -1.56 17.86
CA ASN A 234 1.21 -0.70 17.53
C ASN A 234 1.53 0.22 18.71
N VAL A 235 2.70 0.05 19.32
CA VAL A 235 3.18 0.94 20.39
C VAL A 235 3.96 2.08 19.77
N LYS A 236 3.59 3.32 20.11
CA LYS A 236 4.21 4.56 19.60
C LYS A 236 4.15 5.65 20.68
N ASN A 237 4.85 6.75 20.48
CA ASN A 237 4.60 7.96 21.26
C ASN A 237 3.33 8.66 20.76
N VAL A 238 2.59 9.36 21.65
CA VAL A 238 1.39 10.11 21.27
C VAL A 238 1.74 11.18 20.25
N ASP A 239 2.86 11.86 20.46
CA ASP A 239 3.44 12.82 19.52
C ASP A 239 4.67 12.20 18.84
N PRO A 240 4.63 11.94 17.52
CA PRO A 240 5.76 11.37 16.79
C PRO A 240 7.02 12.25 16.79
N ALA A 241 6.87 13.57 17.00
CA ALA A 241 7.97 14.53 17.06
C ALA A 241 8.58 14.62 18.45
N ASP A 242 7.86 14.23 19.51
CA ASP A 242 8.33 14.24 20.89
C ASP A 242 8.51 12.81 21.45
N ARG A 243 9.74 12.30 21.41
CA ARG A 243 10.10 10.98 21.96
C ARG A 243 9.88 10.85 23.48
N LYS A 244 9.65 11.97 24.18
CA LYS A 244 9.35 11.99 25.62
C LYS A 244 7.85 12.02 25.91
N SER A 245 7.03 12.17 24.87
CA SER A 245 5.57 12.10 25.03
C SER A 245 5.14 10.69 25.47
N PRO A 246 3.98 10.55 26.14
CA PRO A 246 3.50 9.26 26.62
C PRO A 246 3.46 8.18 25.54
N GLU A 247 3.80 6.95 25.93
CA GLU A 247 3.59 5.79 25.07
C GLU A 247 2.11 5.44 24.99
N VAL A 248 1.66 5.21 23.76
CA VAL A 248 0.28 4.85 23.44
C VAL A 248 0.23 3.61 22.56
N ILE A 249 -0.87 2.92 22.62
CA ILE A 249 -1.25 1.84 21.72
C ILE A 249 -2.21 2.40 20.69
N GLN A 250 -1.89 2.19 19.42
CA GLN A 250 -2.82 2.29 18.31
C GLN A 250 -3.26 0.87 17.96
N ILE A 251 -4.55 0.62 18.01
CA ILE A 251 -5.13 -0.67 17.63
C ILE A 251 -5.48 -0.60 16.15
N GLU A 252 -5.03 -1.58 15.39
CA GLU A 252 -5.28 -1.65 13.95
C GLU A 252 -5.80 -3.04 13.58
N THR A 253 -6.44 -3.13 12.43
CA THR A 253 -6.79 -4.40 11.78
C THR A 253 -6.30 -4.42 10.35
N ALA A 254 -5.97 -5.62 9.85
CA ALA A 254 -5.49 -5.80 8.49
C ALA A 254 -6.62 -6.28 7.56
N ILE A 255 -6.77 -5.62 6.42
CA ILE A 255 -7.81 -5.92 5.42
C ILE A 255 -7.76 -7.37 4.94
N GLY A 256 -6.56 -7.92 4.72
CA GLY A 256 -6.37 -9.28 4.21
C GLY A 256 -6.78 -10.39 5.17
N ALA A 257 -6.83 -10.10 6.49
CA ALA A 257 -7.28 -11.08 7.48
C ALA A 257 -8.74 -11.52 7.28
N ALA A 258 -9.53 -10.76 6.54
CA ALA A 258 -10.90 -11.11 6.20
C ALA A 258 -11.03 -12.43 5.41
N ILE A 259 -9.96 -12.89 4.75
CA ILE A 259 -9.96 -14.18 4.04
C ILE A 259 -10.32 -15.36 4.96
N GLU A 260 -10.03 -15.24 6.26
CA GLU A 260 -10.33 -16.28 7.25
C GLU A 260 -11.81 -16.33 7.65
N VAL A 261 -12.54 -15.25 7.39
CA VAL A 261 -13.94 -15.09 7.79
C VAL A 261 -14.87 -15.80 6.82
N PHE A 262 -14.55 -15.75 5.52
CA PHE A 262 -15.41 -16.24 4.46
C PHE A 262 -15.12 -17.72 4.15
N GLU A 263 -16.13 -18.57 4.29
CA GLU A 263 -16.07 -19.94 3.79
C GLU A 263 -16.03 -19.95 2.27
N GLY A 264 -15.16 -20.75 1.67
CA GLY A 264 -14.96 -20.74 0.22
C GLY A 264 -14.09 -19.60 -0.31
N ALA A 265 -13.50 -18.78 0.57
CA ALA A 265 -12.52 -17.77 0.16
C ALA A 265 -11.35 -18.40 -0.61
N ARG A 266 -10.82 -17.66 -1.59
CA ARG A 266 -9.76 -18.15 -2.49
C ARG A 266 -8.60 -17.17 -2.58
N THR A 267 -7.47 -17.67 -3.08
CA THR A 267 -6.37 -16.86 -3.60
C THR A 267 -6.20 -17.15 -5.08
N ILE A 268 -5.76 -16.14 -5.83
CA ILE A 268 -5.36 -16.28 -7.23
C ILE A 268 -3.92 -15.83 -7.38
N GLU A 269 -3.08 -16.66 -8.01
CA GLU A 269 -1.72 -16.27 -8.36
C GLU A 269 -1.77 -15.27 -9.52
N VAL A 270 -1.07 -14.15 -9.36
CA VAL A 270 -0.94 -13.09 -10.36
C VAL A 270 0.52 -12.76 -10.62
N GLY A 271 0.80 -12.06 -11.70
CA GLY A 271 2.14 -11.57 -12.02
C GLY A 271 2.63 -10.52 -11.00
N ARG A 272 3.96 -10.42 -10.85
CA ARG A 272 4.58 -9.44 -9.97
C ARG A 272 4.33 -8.00 -10.42
N ASP A 273 4.04 -7.78 -11.69
CA ASP A 273 3.61 -6.50 -12.26
C ASP A 273 2.39 -5.91 -11.56
N ARG A 274 1.55 -6.74 -10.94
CA ARG A 274 0.40 -6.31 -10.14
C ARG A 274 0.75 -5.92 -8.69
N PHE A 275 2.02 -6.06 -8.29
CA PHE A 275 2.47 -5.76 -6.93
C PHE A 275 3.72 -4.90 -6.93
N VAL A 276 3.52 -3.58 -7.05
CA VAL A 276 4.56 -2.53 -7.11
C VAL A 276 4.35 -1.54 -5.94
N PRO A 277 4.38 -2.02 -4.67
CA PRO A 277 4.12 -1.15 -3.54
C PRO A 277 5.32 -0.25 -3.26
N VAL A 278 5.05 0.99 -2.86
CA VAL A 278 6.06 1.93 -2.38
C VAL A 278 5.93 2.07 -0.87
N LYS A 279 6.75 1.39 -0.10
CA LYS A 279 6.75 1.44 1.37
C LYS A 279 7.82 2.38 1.91
N THR A 280 8.93 2.51 1.20
CA THR A 280 10.10 3.29 1.55
C THR A 280 10.57 4.15 0.38
N THR A 281 11.55 5.00 0.62
CA THR A 281 12.23 5.77 -0.41
C THR A 281 13.08 4.90 -1.35
N ASN A 282 13.48 3.69 -0.91
CA ASN A 282 14.14 2.71 -1.77
C ASN A 282 13.19 2.29 -2.90
N ASP A 283 11.94 1.93 -2.55
CA ASP A 283 10.91 1.58 -3.53
C ASP A 283 10.58 2.76 -4.44
N LEU A 284 10.54 3.97 -3.86
CA LEU A 284 10.28 5.21 -4.60
C LEU A 284 11.37 5.49 -5.63
N LEU A 285 12.65 5.24 -5.30
CA LEU A 285 13.76 5.41 -6.24
C LEU A 285 13.60 4.48 -7.44
N ILE A 286 13.31 3.20 -7.20
CA ILE A 286 13.07 2.22 -8.27
C ILE A 286 11.89 2.68 -9.14
N LEU A 287 10.78 3.09 -8.53
CA LEU A 287 9.58 3.49 -9.27
C LEU A 287 9.80 4.77 -10.09
N ARG A 288 10.62 5.71 -9.61
CA ARG A 288 10.97 6.95 -10.31
C ARG A 288 12.06 6.77 -11.36
N SER A 289 12.85 5.69 -11.30
CA SER A 289 13.91 5.40 -12.24
C SER A 289 13.36 4.88 -13.59
N ASP A 290 14.25 4.64 -14.54
CA ASP A 290 13.92 4.09 -15.85
C ASP A 290 13.71 2.57 -15.88
N VAL A 291 13.66 1.93 -14.70
CA VAL A 291 13.21 0.54 -14.51
C VAL A 291 11.74 0.36 -14.87
N TYR A 292 10.95 1.41 -14.61
CA TYR A 292 9.55 1.47 -14.99
C TYR A 292 9.29 2.55 -16.03
N GLN A 293 8.31 2.30 -16.89
CA GLN A 293 7.78 3.26 -17.85
C GLN A 293 6.28 3.39 -17.65
N LEU A 294 5.76 4.61 -17.69
CA LEU A 294 4.32 4.86 -17.66
C LEU A 294 3.75 4.68 -19.06
N GLY A 295 2.91 3.67 -19.23
CA GLY A 295 2.20 3.39 -20.48
C GLY A 295 1.14 4.44 -20.84
N LYS A 296 0.59 4.37 -22.04
CA LYS A 296 -0.52 5.25 -22.48
C LYS A 296 -1.83 4.98 -21.74
N ASP A 297 -1.98 3.80 -21.16
CA ASP A 297 -3.06 3.34 -20.29
C ASP A 297 -2.82 3.66 -18.81
N PHE A 298 -1.76 4.42 -18.52
CA PHE A 298 -1.31 4.77 -17.18
C PHE A 298 -0.91 3.57 -16.32
N VAL A 299 -0.59 2.43 -16.93
CA VAL A 299 0.02 1.29 -16.26
C VAL A 299 1.53 1.51 -16.13
N MET A 300 2.08 1.07 -15.00
CA MET A 300 3.53 1.10 -14.77
C MET A 300 4.15 -0.19 -15.32
N ASP A 301 4.71 -0.11 -16.52
CA ASP A 301 5.36 -1.24 -17.18
C ASP A 301 6.81 -1.37 -16.71
N GLN A 302 7.18 -2.53 -16.17
CA GLN A 302 8.57 -2.86 -15.90
C GLN A 302 9.28 -3.11 -17.23
N VAL A 303 10.35 -2.33 -17.49
CA VAL A 303 11.13 -2.43 -18.74
C VAL A 303 12.52 -3.05 -18.54
N SER A 304 12.96 -3.25 -17.30
CA SER A 304 14.13 -4.06 -16.96
C SER A 304 13.74 -5.53 -16.81
N GLU A 305 14.68 -6.43 -17.07
CA GLU A 305 14.48 -7.87 -16.87
C GLU A 305 14.23 -8.20 -15.40
N ASP A 306 15.09 -7.68 -14.53
CA ASP A 306 14.98 -7.82 -13.09
C ASP A 306 14.88 -6.46 -12.40
N LEU A 307 14.29 -6.45 -11.19
CA LEU A 307 14.29 -5.28 -10.31
C LEU A 307 15.60 -5.21 -9.55
N PRO A 308 16.30 -4.05 -9.56
CA PRO A 308 17.49 -3.87 -8.76
C PRO A 308 17.17 -3.90 -7.26
N TYR A 309 18.09 -4.44 -6.47
CA TYR A 309 18.04 -4.23 -5.04
C TYR A 309 18.54 -2.82 -4.70
N VAL A 310 17.72 -2.02 -4.03
CA VAL A 310 18.09 -0.66 -3.61
C VAL A 310 18.07 -0.56 -2.09
N GLU A 311 19.15 -0.02 -1.52
CA GLU A 311 19.28 0.26 -0.11
C GLU A 311 19.91 1.65 0.07
N LEU A 312 19.13 2.58 0.62
CA LEU A 312 19.55 3.95 0.89
C LEU A 312 19.65 4.15 2.40
N ASP A 313 20.68 4.86 2.84
CA ASP A 313 20.90 5.19 4.24
C ASP A 313 19.69 5.93 4.82
N ALA A 314 19.05 5.32 5.83
CA ALA A 314 17.84 5.85 6.44
C ALA A 314 18.05 7.19 7.17
N ASP A 315 19.27 7.52 7.60
CA ASP A 315 19.55 8.79 8.26
C ASP A 315 19.46 9.97 7.28
N PHE A 316 19.72 9.72 5.99
CA PHE A 316 19.74 10.75 4.96
C PHE A 316 18.55 10.67 3.99
N TYR A 317 17.98 9.48 3.75
CA TYR A 317 17.00 9.28 2.68
C TYR A 317 15.61 8.85 3.16
N LYS A 318 15.41 8.60 4.45
CA LYS A 318 14.14 8.10 4.99
C LYS A 318 12.95 8.99 4.71
N PHE A 319 13.14 10.31 4.77
CA PHE A 319 12.09 11.29 4.54
C PHE A 319 12.09 11.77 3.09
N VAL A 320 10.91 11.88 2.48
CA VAL A 320 10.78 12.28 1.06
C VAL A 320 11.45 13.62 0.77
N VAL A 321 11.31 14.61 1.65
CA VAL A 321 11.93 15.92 1.49
C VAL A 321 13.46 15.82 1.42
N GLU A 322 14.05 14.98 2.26
CA GLU A 322 15.49 14.75 2.28
C GLU A 322 15.95 13.90 1.09
N PHE A 323 15.15 12.93 0.69
CA PHE A 323 15.35 12.17 -0.52
C PHE A 323 15.34 13.05 -1.78
N ASP A 324 14.34 13.92 -1.93
CA ASP A 324 14.23 14.82 -3.10
C ASP A 324 15.40 15.80 -3.21
N LYS A 325 15.97 16.26 -2.08
CA LYS A 325 17.17 17.11 -2.08
C LYS A 325 18.41 16.40 -2.66
N ARG A 326 18.49 15.06 -2.51
CA ARG A 326 19.61 14.25 -2.95
C ARG A 326 19.47 13.72 -4.39
N PHE A 327 18.27 13.79 -4.92
CA PHE A 327 17.94 13.49 -6.31
C PHE A 327 17.26 14.69 -7.00
N PRO A 328 17.91 15.91 -6.99
CA PRO A 328 17.28 17.15 -7.46
C PRO A 328 16.92 17.10 -8.96
N ASP A 329 17.69 16.36 -9.72
CA ASP A 329 17.55 16.23 -11.17
C ASP A 329 16.85 14.92 -11.59
N GLY A 330 16.20 14.24 -10.62
CA GLY A 330 15.50 12.97 -10.81
C GLY A 330 16.34 11.75 -10.45
N ALA A 331 15.72 10.58 -10.54
CA ALA A 331 16.36 9.32 -10.22
C ALA A 331 17.45 8.95 -11.23
N PRO A 332 18.56 8.33 -10.82
CA PRO A 332 19.54 7.76 -11.73
C PRO A 332 18.92 6.64 -12.55
N SER A 333 19.53 6.31 -13.70
CA SER A 333 19.18 5.11 -14.45
C SER A 333 19.60 3.88 -13.65
N LEU A 334 18.62 3.03 -13.33
CA LEU A 334 18.82 1.76 -12.63
C LEU A 334 18.57 0.54 -13.54
N ARG A 335 18.34 0.77 -14.84
CA ARG A 335 17.94 -0.28 -15.78
C ARG A 335 18.97 -1.42 -15.93
N LYS A 336 20.23 -1.13 -15.65
CA LYS A 336 21.34 -2.08 -15.71
C LYS A 336 21.94 -2.38 -14.34
N ALA A 337 21.32 -1.89 -13.26
CA ALA A 337 21.76 -2.16 -11.92
C ALA A 337 21.28 -3.54 -11.46
N THR A 338 22.13 -4.29 -10.79
CA THR A 338 21.77 -5.48 -10.01
C THR A 338 21.46 -5.06 -8.59
N SER A 339 22.36 -4.22 -8.01
CA SER A 339 22.11 -3.60 -6.71
C SER A 339 22.66 -2.16 -6.68
N PHE A 340 22.04 -1.32 -5.87
CA PHE A 340 22.47 0.03 -5.60
C PHE A 340 22.34 0.34 -4.11
N LYS A 341 23.48 0.34 -3.42
CA LYS A 341 23.54 0.67 -2.01
C LYS A 341 24.24 2.01 -1.83
N VAL A 342 23.65 2.84 -0.98
CA VAL A 342 24.16 4.17 -0.67
C VAL A 342 24.22 4.33 0.84
N ASP A 343 25.41 4.40 1.39
CA ASP A 343 25.68 4.71 2.78
C ASP A 343 26.26 6.15 2.88
N GLY A 344 25.69 6.96 3.76
CA GLY A 344 26.07 8.35 3.95
C GLY A 344 25.32 9.35 3.04
N ASP A 345 25.82 10.60 3.06
CA ASP A 345 25.19 11.76 2.41
C ASP A 345 25.68 11.99 0.99
N TRP A 346 24.95 11.46 0.00
CA TRP A 346 25.26 11.58 -1.42
C TRP A 346 24.17 12.33 -2.20
N THR A 347 24.58 13.27 -3.04
CA THR A 347 23.70 13.97 -3.99
C THR A 347 24.04 13.56 -5.41
N PHE A 348 23.02 13.27 -6.24
CA PHE A 348 23.17 12.73 -7.58
C PHE A 348 22.81 13.79 -8.64
N GLY A 349 23.73 14.00 -9.60
CA GLY A 349 23.49 14.89 -10.73
C GLY A 349 22.61 14.24 -11.81
N HIS A 350 22.24 15.04 -12.80
CA HIS A 350 21.42 14.57 -13.92
C HIS A 350 22.10 13.45 -14.71
N GLY A 351 21.31 12.46 -15.13
CA GLY A 351 21.78 11.42 -16.07
C GLY A 351 22.80 10.44 -15.51
N VAL A 352 22.94 10.36 -14.18
CA VAL A 352 23.76 9.31 -13.53
C VAL A 352 23.19 7.93 -13.88
N LYS A 353 24.07 6.97 -14.13
CA LYS A 353 23.72 5.57 -14.48
C LYS A 353 24.41 4.62 -13.52
N VAL A 354 23.67 3.61 -13.07
CA VAL A 354 24.17 2.53 -12.22
C VAL A 354 24.18 1.23 -13.04
N VAL A 355 25.30 0.52 -13.03
CA VAL A 355 25.52 -0.70 -13.80
C VAL A 355 26.10 -1.79 -12.89
N GLY A 356 25.48 -2.96 -12.82
CA GLY A 356 25.92 -4.08 -11.98
C GLY A 356 25.64 -3.82 -10.50
N ASP A 357 26.58 -4.21 -9.65
CA ASP A 357 26.50 -4.07 -8.19
C ASP A 357 27.29 -2.84 -7.73
N VAL A 358 26.61 -1.79 -7.29
CA VAL A 358 27.24 -0.54 -6.86
C VAL A 358 26.97 -0.28 -5.39
N GLU A 359 28.03 -0.02 -4.65
CA GLU A 359 28.00 0.39 -3.25
C GLU A 359 28.78 1.69 -3.09
N LEU A 360 28.14 2.74 -2.58
CA LEU A 360 28.74 4.00 -2.25
C LEU A 360 28.82 4.12 -0.74
N ASP A 361 30.00 4.38 -0.22
CA ASP A 361 30.27 4.59 1.19
C ASP A 361 30.85 5.99 1.40
N SER A 362 30.36 6.72 2.39
CA SER A 362 30.85 8.06 2.77
C SER A 362 30.95 8.19 4.27
N GLU A 363 32.15 8.17 4.75
CA GLU A 363 32.42 8.15 6.19
C GLU A 363 32.04 9.45 6.93
N THR A 364 32.02 10.66 6.34
CA THR A 364 31.90 11.87 7.16
C THR A 364 31.42 13.15 6.48
N THR A 365 31.35 13.27 5.17
CA THR A 365 31.01 14.54 4.49
C THR A 365 30.07 14.34 3.31
N ALA A 366 29.18 15.31 3.13
CA ALA A 366 28.29 15.33 1.97
C ALA A 366 29.10 15.23 0.66
N GLN A 367 28.74 14.26 -0.17
CA GLN A 367 29.39 13.97 -1.45
C GLN A 367 28.44 14.28 -2.62
N ARG A 368 29.00 14.46 -3.80
CA ARG A 368 28.22 14.67 -5.01
C ARG A 368 28.74 13.80 -6.15
N ILE A 369 27.83 13.05 -6.76
CA ILE A 369 28.07 12.34 -8.03
C ILE A 369 27.79 13.34 -9.16
N PRO A 370 28.78 13.65 -10.03
CA PRO A 370 28.59 14.57 -11.13
C PRO A 370 27.56 14.08 -12.16
N GLU A 371 27.04 15.03 -12.93
CA GLU A 371 26.17 14.75 -14.08
C GLU A 371 26.78 13.76 -15.06
N GLY A 372 25.98 12.83 -15.58
CA GLY A 372 26.36 11.86 -16.60
C GLY A 372 27.33 10.77 -16.14
N THR A 373 27.67 10.73 -14.84
CA THR A 373 28.56 9.70 -14.29
C THR A 373 27.95 8.30 -14.49
N VAL A 374 28.80 7.34 -14.90
CA VAL A 374 28.47 5.93 -14.89
C VAL A 374 29.13 5.29 -13.68
N LEU A 375 28.30 4.82 -12.74
CA LEU A 375 28.73 4.03 -11.60
C LEU A 375 28.68 2.56 -12.00
N SER A 376 29.75 1.82 -11.82
CA SER A 376 29.82 0.38 -12.11
C SER A 376 30.68 -0.32 -11.07
N ASP A 377 30.54 -1.64 -11.01
CA ASP A 377 31.44 -2.48 -10.22
C ASP A 377 32.88 -2.10 -10.51
N GLY A 378 33.69 -1.85 -9.45
CA GLY A 378 35.10 -1.51 -9.53
C GLY A 378 35.97 -2.69 -9.89
#